data_9ae929ef4366cd770f719df5db7465c8
#
_entry.id   9ae929ef4366cd770f719df5db7465c8
#
_cell.length_a   1.000
_cell.length_b   1.000
_cell.length_c   1.000
_cell.angle_alpha   90.00
_cell.angle_beta   90.00
_cell.angle_gamma   90.00
#
_symmetry.space_group_name_H-M   'P 1'
#
loop_
_entity.id
_entity.type
_entity.pdbx_description
1 polymer ?
#
loop_
_entity_poly.entity_id
_entity_poly.type
_entity_poly.pdbx_seq_one_letter_code
_entity_poly.pdbx_strand_id
1 'polypeptide(L)'
;MGNATTLLFGLPGVAVETVSADDGGARTVHVVTADPTAPACPSCGVFSTSVKQYRTTRPKDLPYGEAPLAVRWRKAQYRCREASCPRKAFTESIAELPPRARVTGRLLRFAARAIGAGRSVAASPPSCRSAGPPPTTPSSATPRRY
;
A
#
# COMPACT_ATOMS: atom_id res chain seq x y z
N MET A 1 4.42 -12.97 -20.43
CA MET A 1 5.37 -13.57 -19.48
C MET A 1 5.87 -12.49 -18.52
N GLY A 2 5.71 -12.72 -17.25
CA GLY A 2 6.25 -11.81 -16.23
C GLY A 2 7.79 -11.90 -16.21
N ASN A 3 8.46 -10.76 -16.15
CA ASN A 3 9.89 -10.73 -15.93
C ASN A 3 10.22 -11.12 -14.48
N ALA A 4 11.48 -11.43 -14.18
CA ALA A 4 11.90 -11.83 -12.84
C ALA A 4 11.53 -10.81 -11.75
N THR A 5 11.56 -9.53 -12.06
CA THR A 5 11.19 -8.45 -11.16
C THR A 5 9.69 -8.49 -10.81
N THR A 6 8.84 -8.79 -11.79
CA THR A 6 7.39 -8.98 -11.56
C THR A 6 7.14 -10.16 -10.63
N LEU A 7 7.85 -11.26 -10.81
CA LEU A 7 7.73 -12.43 -9.93
C LEU A 7 8.19 -12.12 -8.51
N LEU A 8 9.31 -11.43 -8.36
CA LEU A 8 9.81 -11.01 -7.05
C LEU A 8 8.87 -10.02 -6.36
N PHE A 9 8.31 -9.08 -7.10
CA PHE A 9 7.38 -8.11 -6.55
C PHE A 9 6.08 -8.78 -6.07
N GLY A 10 5.61 -9.79 -6.81
CA GLY A 10 4.57 -10.70 -6.38
C GLY A 10 3.18 -10.09 -6.17
N LEU A 11 2.89 -8.93 -6.76
CA LEU A 11 1.54 -8.36 -6.73
C LEU A 11 0.71 -8.91 -7.89
N PRO A 12 -0.34 -9.70 -7.61
CA PRO A 12 -1.16 -10.27 -8.69
C PRO A 12 -1.85 -9.19 -9.53
N GLY A 13 -1.90 -9.40 -10.83
CA GLY A 13 -2.59 -8.53 -11.77
C GLY A 13 -1.78 -7.34 -12.26
N VAL A 14 -0.51 -7.21 -11.87
CA VAL A 14 0.39 -6.18 -12.38
C VAL A 14 1.68 -6.79 -12.93
N ALA A 15 2.31 -6.06 -13.85
CA ALA A 15 3.66 -6.32 -14.32
C ALA A 15 4.56 -5.14 -13.96
N VAL A 16 5.78 -5.43 -13.50
CA VAL A 16 6.78 -4.41 -13.22
C VAL A 16 7.46 -4.00 -14.52
N GLU A 17 7.36 -2.72 -14.88
CA GLU A 17 8.07 -2.16 -16.02
C GLU A 17 9.51 -1.78 -15.65
N THR A 18 9.67 -0.99 -14.60
CA THR A 18 10.98 -0.50 -14.15
C THR A 18 11.00 -0.38 -12.63
N VAL A 19 12.21 -0.46 -12.09
CA VAL A 19 12.50 -0.12 -10.70
C VAL A 19 13.62 0.91 -10.69
N SER A 20 13.43 1.98 -9.95
CA SER A 20 14.45 3.00 -9.75
C SER A 20 14.74 3.16 -8.27
N ALA A 21 15.95 3.61 -7.95
CA ALA A 21 16.34 3.98 -6.59
C ALA A 21 16.93 5.38 -6.63
N ASP A 22 16.66 6.17 -5.59
CA ASP A 22 17.30 7.46 -5.40
C ASP A 22 18.61 7.33 -4.62
N ASP A 23 19.33 8.43 -4.46
CA ASP A 23 20.61 8.48 -3.74
C ASP A 23 20.48 8.11 -2.25
N GLY A 24 19.28 8.24 -1.68
CA GLY A 24 18.97 7.85 -0.31
C GLY A 24 18.55 6.38 -0.17
N GLY A 25 18.52 5.61 -1.28
CA GLY A 25 18.11 4.22 -1.29
C GLY A 25 16.60 3.99 -1.33
N ALA A 26 15.76 5.03 -1.37
CA ALA A 26 14.33 4.89 -1.57
C ALA A 26 14.04 4.36 -2.99
N ARG A 27 13.19 3.35 -3.09
CA ARG A 27 12.91 2.66 -4.34
C ARG A 27 11.53 3.03 -4.85
N THR A 28 11.42 3.17 -6.17
CA THR A 28 10.14 3.36 -6.86
C THR A 28 9.95 2.22 -7.87
N VAL A 29 8.84 1.51 -7.73
CA VAL A 29 8.45 0.42 -8.64
C VAL A 29 7.35 0.96 -9.55
N HIS A 30 7.62 0.96 -10.84
CA HIS A 30 6.64 1.33 -11.86
C HIS A 30 5.97 0.07 -12.38
N VAL A 31 4.66 0.01 -12.24
CA VAL A 31 3.85 -1.14 -12.64
C VAL A 31 2.76 -0.74 -13.61
N VAL A 32 2.37 -1.70 -14.44
CA VAL A 32 1.22 -1.63 -15.34
C VAL A 32 0.29 -2.79 -15.04
N THR A 33 -0.95 -2.66 -15.47
CA THR A 33 -1.93 -3.73 -15.36
C THR A 33 -1.57 -4.88 -16.29
N ALA A 34 -1.54 -6.09 -15.77
CA ALA A 34 -1.27 -7.31 -16.51
C ALA A 34 -2.45 -8.29 -16.49
N ASP A 35 -3.55 -7.93 -15.84
CA ASP A 35 -4.76 -8.73 -15.82
C ASP A 35 -5.47 -8.64 -17.18
N PRO A 36 -5.64 -9.77 -17.91
CA PRO A 36 -6.27 -9.77 -19.22
C PRO A 36 -7.75 -9.38 -19.20
N THR A 37 -8.40 -9.40 -18.04
CA THR A 37 -9.81 -9.00 -17.88
C THR A 37 -9.98 -7.52 -17.55
N ALA A 38 -8.91 -6.81 -17.26
CA ALA A 38 -8.96 -5.39 -16.90
C ALA A 38 -9.57 -4.47 -17.97
N PRO A 39 -9.45 -4.74 -19.29
CA PRO A 39 -10.12 -3.98 -20.33
C PRO A 39 -11.62 -4.23 -20.49
N ALA A 40 -12.22 -5.10 -19.67
CA ALA A 40 -13.65 -5.36 -19.71
C ALA A 40 -14.43 -4.28 -18.95
N CYS A 41 -15.48 -3.75 -19.58
CA CYS A 41 -16.35 -2.78 -18.92
C CYS A 41 -17.04 -3.40 -17.70
N PRO A 42 -16.93 -2.81 -16.51
CA PRO A 42 -17.53 -3.37 -15.30
C PRO A 42 -19.05 -3.36 -15.30
N SER A 43 -19.70 -2.62 -16.22
CA SER A 43 -21.15 -2.55 -16.31
C SER A 43 -21.75 -3.51 -17.34
N CYS A 44 -21.12 -3.66 -18.50
CA CYS A 44 -21.64 -4.53 -19.59
C CYS A 44 -20.75 -5.71 -19.95
N GLY A 45 -19.53 -5.78 -19.42
CA GLY A 45 -18.58 -6.86 -19.68
C GLY A 45 -17.88 -6.82 -21.05
N VAL A 46 -18.23 -5.86 -21.91
CA VAL A 46 -17.61 -5.75 -23.25
C VAL A 46 -16.17 -5.27 -23.13
N PHE A 47 -15.26 -5.98 -23.78
CA PHE A 47 -13.85 -5.60 -23.86
C PHE A 47 -13.66 -4.39 -24.77
N SER A 48 -12.81 -3.46 -24.34
CA SER A 48 -12.47 -2.28 -25.11
C SER A 48 -10.96 -2.19 -25.32
N THR A 49 -10.59 -1.85 -26.55
CA THR A 49 -9.22 -1.46 -26.91
C THR A 49 -9.05 0.05 -27.08
N SER A 50 -10.16 0.80 -26.91
CA SER A 50 -10.18 2.25 -27.10
C SER A 50 -9.70 2.95 -25.81
N VAL A 51 -8.42 3.23 -25.75
CA VAL A 51 -7.83 3.97 -24.63
C VAL A 51 -8.18 5.45 -24.74
N LYS A 52 -8.76 6.00 -23.69
CA LYS A 52 -9.05 7.43 -23.58
C LYS A 52 -7.83 8.19 -23.07
N GLN A 53 -7.21 7.70 -22.03
CA GLN A 53 -6.02 8.27 -21.40
C GLN A 53 -5.37 7.27 -20.44
N TYR A 54 -4.14 7.57 -20.03
CA TYR A 54 -3.46 6.87 -18.94
C TYR A 54 -3.50 7.71 -17.67
N ARG A 55 -3.57 7.05 -16.53
CA ARG A 55 -3.49 7.66 -15.20
C ARG A 55 -2.48 6.91 -14.35
N THR A 56 -1.66 7.65 -13.61
CA THR A 56 -0.74 7.07 -12.65
C THR A 56 -1.29 7.29 -11.23
N THR A 57 -1.40 6.21 -10.49
CA THR A 57 -1.79 6.24 -9.07
C THR A 57 -0.64 5.73 -8.20
N ARG A 58 -0.69 6.05 -6.93
CA ARG A 58 0.35 5.70 -5.94
C ARG A 58 -0.26 4.91 -4.79
N PRO A 59 -0.63 3.65 -5.00
CA PRO A 59 -1.17 2.83 -3.93
C PRO A 59 -0.08 2.54 -2.89
N LYS A 60 -0.49 2.46 -1.64
CA LYS A 60 0.36 1.96 -0.57
C LYS A 60 0.42 0.45 -0.62
N ASP A 61 1.60 -0.10 -0.44
CA ASP A 61 1.87 -1.52 -0.46
C ASP A 61 2.78 -1.93 0.68
N LEU A 62 3.02 -3.23 0.82
CA LEU A 62 3.95 -3.77 1.80
C LEU A 62 5.34 -3.17 1.62
N PRO A 63 6.04 -2.87 2.71
CA PRO A 63 7.45 -2.49 2.64
C PRO A 63 8.27 -3.65 2.09
N TYR A 64 9.33 -3.32 1.36
CA TYR A 64 10.24 -4.28 0.78
C TYR A 64 11.68 -3.98 1.25
N GLY A 65 12.10 -4.67 2.29
CA GLY A 65 13.37 -4.41 2.95
C GLY A 65 13.29 -3.20 3.90
N GLU A 66 14.43 -2.61 4.20
CA GLU A 66 14.54 -1.49 5.14
C GLU A 66 14.30 -0.12 4.50
N ALA A 67 14.53 -0.03 3.18
CA ALA A 67 14.34 1.21 2.45
C ALA A 67 12.87 1.44 2.08
N PRO A 68 12.42 2.71 2.05
CA PRO A 68 11.07 3.04 1.60
C PRO A 68 10.82 2.55 0.17
N LEU A 69 9.61 2.03 -0.07
CA LEU A 69 9.16 1.58 -1.37
C LEU A 69 7.92 2.36 -1.79
N ALA A 70 7.99 3.02 -2.93
CA ALA A 70 6.86 3.67 -3.57
C ALA A 70 6.40 2.85 -4.77
N VAL A 71 5.10 2.65 -4.91
CA VAL A 71 4.50 2.02 -6.08
C VAL A 71 3.86 3.09 -6.95
N ARG A 72 4.16 3.08 -8.23
CA ARG A 72 3.53 3.90 -9.26
C ARG A 72 2.84 3.01 -10.26
N TRP A 73 1.53 2.98 -10.22
CA TRP A 73 0.72 2.16 -11.10
C TRP A 73 0.14 3.01 -12.21
N ARG A 74 0.61 2.76 -13.44
CA ARG A 74 0.07 3.34 -14.68
C ARG A 74 -1.05 2.46 -15.19
N LYS A 75 -2.25 2.98 -15.20
CA LYS A 75 -3.45 2.28 -15.64
C LYS A 75 -4.14 3.02 -16.78
N ALA A 76 -4.74 2.26 -17.68
CA ALA A 76 -5.49 2.80 -18.78
C ALA A 76 -6.93 3.13 -18.37
N GLN A 77 -7.45 4.19 -18.93
CA GLN A 77 -8.87 4.50 -18.95
C GLN A 77 -9.41 4.23 -20.34
N TYR A 78 -10.39 3.34 -20.44
CA TYR A 78 -11.00 2.94 -21.71
C TYR A 78 -12.34 3.63 -21.95
N ARG A 79 -12.72 3.77 -23.22
CA ARG A 79 -14.07 4.09 -23.63
C ARG A 79 -14.87 2.81 -23.76
N CYS A 80 -16.07 2.75 -23.16
CA CYS A 80 -16.97 1.63 -23.38
C CYS A 80 -17.42 1.61 -24.85
N ARG A 81 -17.37 0.46 -25.48
CA ARG A 81 -17.74 0.27 -26.90
C ARG A 81 -19.21 -0.08 -27.10
N GLU A 82 -19.91 -0.42 -26.02
CA GLU A 82 -21.31 -0.76 -26.09
C GLU A 82 -22.17 0.51 -26.05
N ALA A 83 -22.91 0.78 -27.14
CA ALA A 83 -23.70 1.99 -27.28
C ALA A 83 -24.84 2.08 -26.25
N SER A 84 -25.42 0.94 -25.88
CA SER A 84 -26.49 0.85 -24.89
C SER A 84 -26.03 0.92 -23.44
N CYS A 85 -24.71 0.81 -23.21
CA CYS A 85 -24.16 0.87 -21.86
C CYS A 85 -24.20 2.30 -21.31
N PRO A 86 -24.72 2.52 -20.09
CA PRO A 86 -24.73 3.85 -19.48
C PRO A 86 -23.32 4.34 -19.10
N ARG A 87 -22.38 3.43 -18.95
CA ARG A 87 -20.99 3.75 -18.64
C ARG A 87 -20.23 4.10 -19.92
N LYS A 88 -19.84 5.35 -20.06
CA LYS A 88 -19.11 5.83 -21.24
C LYS A 88 -17.60 5.58 -21.17
N ALA A 89 -17.05 5.51 -19.99
CA ALA A 89 -15.64 5.22 -19.76
C ALA A 89 -15.44 4.51 -18.43
N PHE A 90 -14.36 3.72 -18.36
CA PHE A 90 -13.95 3.02 -17.14
C PHE A 90 -12.44 2.97 -17.06
N THR A 91 -11.91 2.85 -15.84
CA THR A 91 -10.47 2.72 -15.60
C THR A 91 -10.18 1.28 -15.18
N GLU A 92 -9.05 0.77 -15.60
CA GLU A 92 -8.56 -0.53 -15.18
C GLU A 92 -8.59 -0.66 -13.66
N SER A 93 -8.97 -1.84 -13.21
CA SER A 93 -8.89 -2.24 -11.80
C SER A 93 -8.46 -3.71 -11.74
N ILE A 94 -7.89 -4.09 -10.63
CA ILE A 94 -7.49 -5.47 -10.35
C ILE A 94 -8.03 -5.87 -8.99
N ALA A 95 -8.08 -7.16 -8.70
CA ALA A 95 -8.60 -7.67 -7.43
C ALA A 95 -7.85 -7.10 -6.22
N GLU A 96 -6.52 -6.95 -6.33
CA GLU A 96 -5.67 -6.35 -5.28
C GLU A 96 -5.85 -4.83 -5.12
N LEU A 97 -6.36 -4.16 -6.13
CA LEU A 97 -6.61 -2.72 -6.16
C LEU A 97 -7.95 -2.43 -6.86
N PRO A 98 -9.06 -2.68 -6.17
CA PRO A 98 -10.38 -2.36 -6.70
C PRO A 98 -10.54 -0.85 -6.95
N PRO A 99 -11.59 -0.42 -7.65
CA PRO A 99 -11.81 0.99 -7.94
C PRO A 99 -11.75 1.86 -6.68
N ARG A 100 -11.00 2.97 -6.75
CA ARG A 100 -10.76 3.93 -5.65
C ARG A 100 -9.89 3.40 -4.50
N ALA A 101 -9.43 2.17 -4.52
CA ALA A 101 -8.51 1.67 -3.50
C ALA A 101 -7.20 2.46 -3.52
N ARG A 102 -6.71 2.80 -2.35
CA ARG A 102 -5.43 3.47 -2.12
C ARG A 102 -4.38 2.57 -1.49
N VAL A 103 -4.78 1.37 -1.12
CA VAL A 103 -3.97 0.40 -0.39
C VAL A 103 -4.18 -0.95 -1.06
N THR A 104 -3.11 -1.72 -1.25
CA THR A 104 -3.20 -3.05 -1.83
C THR A 104 -3.90 -4.02 -0.90
N GLY A 105 -4.60 -5.00 -1.46
CA GLY A 105 -5.26 -6.06 -0.69
C GLY A 105 -4.28 -6.82 0.19
N ARG A 106 -3.06 -7.08 -0.31
CA ARG A 106 -2.02 -7.77 0.49
C ARG A 106 -1.57 -6.97 1.72
N LEU A 107 -1.48 -5.63 1.61
CA LEU A 107 -1.17 -4.79 2.76
C LEU A 107 -2.31 -4.81 3.78
N LEU A 108 -3.56 -4.77 3.34
CA LEU A 108 -4.73 -4.88 4.23
C LEU A 108 -4.75 -6.24 4.95
N ARG A 109 -4.48 -7.34 4.24
CA ARG A 109 -4.40 -8.68 4.85
C ARG A 109 -3.26 -8.79 5.86
N PHE A 110 -2.12 -8.19 5.55
CA PHE A 110 -0.98 -8.13 6.48
C PHE A 110 -1.33 -7.37 7.75
N ALA A 111 -1.94 -6.18 7.63
CA ALA A 111 -2.39 -5.38 8.76
C ALA A 111 -3.43 -6.13 9.61
N ALA A 112 -4.40 -6.78 8.98
CA ALA A 112 -5.40 -7.57 9.68
C ALA A 112 -4.79 -8.73 10.49
N ARG A 113 -3.81 -9.43 9.93
CA ARG A 113 -3.07 -10.49 10.65
C ARG A 113 -2.26 -9.92 11.82
N ALA A 114 -1.63 -8.77 11.65
CA ALA A 114 -0.85 -8.12 12.69
C ALA A 114 -1.74 -7.72 13.88
N ILE A 115 -2.93 -7.19 13.62
CA ILE A 115 -3.93 -6.87 14.64
C ILE A 115 -4.44 -8.13 15.33
N GLY A 116 -4.78 -9.16 14.56
CA GLY A 116 -5.23 -10.46 15.10
C GLY A 116 -4.17 -11.16 15.96
N ALA A 117 -2.88 -10.90 15.71
CA ALA A 117 -1.77 -11.38 16.54
C ALA A 117 -1.46 -10.51 17.77
N GLY A 118 -2.33 -9.52 18.09
CA GLY A 118 -2.15 -8.63 19.23
C GLY A 118 -1.14 -7.50 19.02
N ARG A 119 -0.70 -7.26 17.79
CA ARG A 119 0.13 -6.11 17.45
C ARG A 119 -0.75 -4.89 17.19
N SER A 120 -0.70 -3.93 18.09
CA SER A 120 -1.34 -2.63 17.84
C SER A 120 -0.59 -1.90 16.72
N VAL A 121 -1.32 -1.39 15.74
CA VAL A 121 -0.75 -0.52 14.69
C VAL A 121 -0.24 0.81 15.27
N ALA A 122 -0.67 1.15 16.47
CA ALA A 122 -0.29 2.35 17.23
C ALA A 122 0.75 2.06 18.33
N ALA A 123 1.43 0.91 18.32
CA ALA A 123 2.52 0.66 19.24
C ALA A 123 3.68 1.61 18.90
N SER A 124 3.64 2.79 19.48
CA SER A 124 4.83 3.59 19.67
C SER A 124 5.88 2.73 20.37
N PRO A 125 7.16 2.80 19.97
CA PRO A 125 8.21 2.05 20.66
C PRO A 125 8.15 2.40 22.15
N PRO A 126 8.42 1.44 23.06
CA PRO A 126 8.30 1.64 24.51
C PRO A 126 9.40 2.53 25.10
N SER A 127 9.83 3.54 24.39
CA SER A 127 10.94 4.41 24.78
C SER A 127 10.57 5.60 25.66
N CYS A 128 9.33 5.70 26.11
CA CYS A 128 8.92 6.77 27.03
C CYS A 128 8.08 6.24 28.19
N ARG A 129 8.62 5.27 28.92
CA ARG A 129 8.29 5.23 30.34
C ARG A 129 9.18 6.26 30.99
N SER A 130 8.67 7.47 31.18
CA SER A 130 9.22 8.37 32.15
C SER A 130 9.23 7.62 33.49
N ALA A 131 10.43 7.32 33.95
CA ALA A 131 10.60 6.87 35.33
C ALA A 131 9.93 7.91 36.22
N GLY A 132 8.93 7.50 36.96
CA GLY A 132 8.33 8.36 37.98
C GLY A 132 9.40 8.90 38.89
N PRO A 133 9.19 10.07 39.53
CA PRO A 133 10.18 10.65 40.44
C PRO A 133 10.52 9.63 41.54
N PRO A 134 11.80 9.53 41.95
CA PRO A 134 12.20 8.61 43.00
C PRO A 134 11.42 8.97 44.28
N PRO A 135 11.05 7.97 45.11
CA PRO A 135 10.36 8.23 46.34
C PRO A 135 11.26 9.11 47.24
N THR A 136 10.73 10.24 47.65
CA THR A 136 11.37 11.07 48.64
C THR A 136 11.44 10.29 49.94
N THR A 137 12.62 9.93 50.37
CA THR A 137 12.86 9.39 51.71
C THR A 137 12.51 10.46 52.75
N PRO A 138 11.69 10.14 53.73
CA PRO A 138 11.47 11.09 54.81
C PRO A 138 12.78 11.29 55.60
N SER A 139 13.21 12.52 55.68
CA SER A 139 14.32 12.93 56.51
C SER A 139 14.03 12.57 57.95
N SER A 140 14.83 11.68 58.51
CA SER A 140 14.78 11.35 59.93
C SER A 140 15.15 12.57 60.75
N ALA A 141 14.20 12.96 61.59
CA ALA A 141 14.44 14.03 62.57
C ALA A 141 15.52 13.60 63.54
N THR A 142 16.50 14.47 63.74
CA THR A 142 17.56 14.34 64.74
C THR A 142 16.99 14.62 66.12
N PRO A 143 17.17 13.74 67.11
CA PRO A 143 16.77 14.07 68.46
C PRO A 143 17.75 15.04 69.07
N ARG A 144 17.26 16.12 69.62
CA ARG A 144 18.05 17.03 70.46
C ARG A 144 18.45 16.31 71.73
N ARG A 145 19.73 16.36 71.97
CA ARG A 145 20.28 16.10 73.29
C ARG A 145 20.34 17.42 74.08
N TYR A 146 19.98 17.34 75.35
CA TYR A 146 20.38 18.27 76.36
C TYR A 146 21.88 18.32 76.57
#